data_522b26daed735b56b4ad33833ea1e9aa
#
_entry.id   522b26daed735b56b4ad33833ea1e9aa
#
_cell.length_a   1.000
_cell.length_b   1.000
_cell.length_c   1.000
_cell.angle_alpha   90.00
_cell.angle_beta   90.00
_cell.angle_gamma   90.00
#
_symmetry.space_group_name_H-M   'P 1'
#
loop_
_entity.id
_entity.type
_entity.pdbx_description
1 polymer ?
#
loop_
_entity_poly.entity_id
_entity_poly.type
_entity_poly.pdbx_seq_one_letter_code
_entity_poly.pdbx_strand_id
1 'polypeptide(L)'
;SLESPADGKRAQVVLAAFNAFRLLCHEFKPGSRVSGGAAVAEVLKRDFECHPVDGWLSHSVARNTLENEYFLPFSSEKTTEVQRNTAYVLDVAVSTGDGKVKDTDTRVNVFRKTGSAYHLKVKASRAVMHEIEQRFGHMAFAMRQLSNQTRARMGVIECVQKQVLSPYRVQQEKESELIARFMTTLLVLKNNVRPAVHINIDQSIFNTQHKLSDPSLIATIERPFPKRKKNKKQTTNP
;
A
#
# COMPACT_ATOMS: atom_id res chain seq x y z
N SER A 1 -12.60 -2.62 -15.23
CA SER A 1 -13.12 -3.95 -15.49
C SER A 1 -12.21 -4.65 -16.48
N LEU A 2 -11.84 -5.89 -16.22
CA LEU A 2 -11.16 -6.73 -17.20
C LEU A 2 -12.24 -7.18 -18.22
N GLU A 3 -12.12 -6.77 -19.46
CA GLU A 3 -13.05 -7.12 -20.53
C GLU A 3 -12.85 -8.57 -21.02
N SER A 4 -11.75 -9.20 -20.62
CA SER A 4 -11.41 -10.60 -20.91
C SER A 4 -10.70 -11.23 -19.72
N PRO A 5 -10.70 -12.58 -19.59
CA PRO A 5 -9.89 -13.25 -18.61
C PRO A 5 -8.42 -12.83 -18.71
N ALA A 6 -7.78 -12.63 -17.55
CA ALA A 6 -6.36 -12.38 -17.50
C ALA A 6 -5.60 -13.70 -17.67
N ASP A 7 -4.55 -13.71 -18.50
CA ASP A 7 -3.71 -14.86 -18.78
C ASP A 7 -2.22 -14.58 -18.60
N GLY A 8 -1.40 -15.63 -18.68
CA GLY A 8 0.05 -15.56 -18.63
C GLY A 8 0.59 -14.78 -17.42
N LYS A 9 1.64 -13.97 -17.65
CA LYS A 9 2.31 -13.18 -16.61
C LYS A 9 1.36 -12.25 -15.85
N ARG A 10 0.30 -11.74 -16.48
CA ARG A 10 -0.68 -10.85 -15.81
C ARG A 10 -1.48 -11.61 -14.76
N ALA A 11 -2.01 -12.78 -15.12
CA ALA A 11 -2.73 -13.63 -14.17
C ALA A 11 -1.82 -14.08 -13.03
N GLN A 12 -0.62 -14.53 -13.36
CA GLN A 12 0.39 -15.00 -12.44
C GLN A 12 0.71 -13.95 -11.35
N VAL A 13 1.11 -12.73 -11.74
CA VAL A 13 1.53 -11.70 -10.79
C VAL A 13 0.38 -11.19 -9.91
N VAL A 14 -0.84 -11.10 -10.46
CA VAL A 14 -2.01 -10.67 -9.68
C VAL A 14 -2.37 -11.72 -8.63
N LEU A 15 -2.40 -13.00 -8.99
CA LEU A 15 -2.65 -14.09 -8.04
C LEU A 15 -1.54 -14.22 -7.01
N ALA A 16 -0.28 -14.10 -7.43
CA ALA A 16 0.87 -14.08 -6.52
C ALA A 16 0.75 -12.97 -5.47
N ALA A 17 0.51 -11.74 -5.92
CA ALA A 17 0.36 -10.59 -5.04
C ALA A 17 -0.86 -10.70 -4.12
N PHE A 18 -2.00 -11.21 -4.61
CA PHE A 18 -3.19 -11.43 -3.80
C PHE A 18 -2.97 -12.48 -2.71
N ASN A 19 -2.36 -13.61 -3.04
CA ASN A 19 -2.08 -14.67 -2.07
C ASN A 19 -1.09 -14.19 -1.00
N ALA A 20 0.01 -13.52 -1.40
CA ALA A 20 0.95 -12.93 -0.47
C ALA A 20 0.28 -11.90 0.46
N PHE A 21 -0.53 -11.02 -0.11
CA PHE A 21 -1.30 -10.04 0.65
C PHE A 21 -2.23 -10.71 1.68
N ARG A 22 -2.96 -11.75 1.30
CA ARG A 22 -3.85 -12.49 2.21
C ARG A 22 -3.08 -13.18 3.33
N LEU A 23 -1.98 -13.86 3.02
CA LEU A 23 -1.12 -14.50 4.00
C LEU A 23 -0.58 -13.49 5.02
N LEU A 24 -0.01 -12.38 4.54
CA LEU A 24 0.51 -11.33 5.40
C LEU A 24 -0.57 -10.67 6.26
N CYS A 25 -1.79 -10.49 5.75
CA CYS A 25 -2.91 -10.01 6.58
C CYS A 25 -3.18 -10.93 7.79
N HIS A 26 -3.01 -12.23 7.65
CA HIS A 26 -3.23 -13.19 8.74
C HIS A 26 -2.05 -13.31 9.73
N GLU A 27 -0.87 -12.80 9.36
CA GLU A 27 0.28 -12.69 10.26
C GLU A 27 0.08 -11.63 11.35
N PHE A 28 -0.76 -10.62 11.10
CA PHE A 28 -1.04 -9.59 12.10
C PHE A 28 -1.88 -10.16 13.24
N LYS A 29 -1.29 -10.22 14.42
CA LYS A 29 -1.98 -10.61 15.67
C LYS A 29 -1.66 -9.58 16.75
N PRO A 30 -2.64 -9.14 17.57
CA PRO A 30 -2.40 -8.13 18.60
C PRO A 30 -1.31 -8.56 19.60
N GLY A 31 -0.23 -7.81 19.70
CA GLY A 31 0.91 -8.07 20.59
C GLY A 31 1.90 -9.13 20.10
N SER A 32 1.80 -9.56 18.84
CA SER A 32 2.82 -10.43 18.21
C SER A 32 3.79 -9.58 17.35
N ARG A 33 4.84 -10.23 16.88
CA ARG A 33 5.72 -9.68 15.85
C ARG A 33 5.34 -10.25 14.49
N VAL A 34 5.34 -9.39 13.46
CA VAL A 34 5.20 -9.83 12.07
C VAL A 34 6.56 -10.37 11.63
N SER A 35 6.65 -11.67 11.39
CA SER A 35 7.89 -12.37 11.04
C SER A 35 7.77 -13.31 9.84
N GLY A 36 6.55 -13.56 9.37
CA GLY A 36 6.28 -14.53 8.29
C GLY A 36 6.61 -14.07 6.88
N GLY A 37 7.01 -12.81 6.70
CA GLY A 37 7.20 -12.22 5.38
C GLY A 37 8.25 -12.92 4.52
N ALA A 38 9.36 -13.35 5.11
CA ALA A 38 10.39 -14.10 4.38
C ALA A 38 9.86 -15.47 3.89
N ALA A 39 9.07 -16.16 4.71
CA ALA A 39 8.45 -17.43 4.30
C ALA A 39 7.45 -17.21 3.15
N VAL A 40 6.70 -16.10 3.19
CA VAL A 40 5.80 -15.73 2.10
C VAL A 40 6.58 -15.43 0.81
N ALA A 41 7.75 -14.77 0.90
CA ALA A 41 8.61 -14.52 -0.25
C ALA A 41 9.11 -15.83 -0.90
N GLU A 42 9.47 -16.84 -0.09
CA GLU A 42 9.84 -18.16 -0.61
C GLU A 42 8.67 -18.88 -1.30
N VAL A 43 7.46 -18.73 -0.76
CA VAL A 43 6.24 -19.26 -1.39
C VAL A 43 5.98 -18.59 -2.76
N LEU A 44 6.15 -17.27 -2.84
CA LEU A 44 6.01 -16.54 -4.10
C LEU A 44 6.96 -17.05 -5.17
N LYS A 45 8.21 -17.28 -4.79
CA LYS A 45 9.23 -17.79 -5.71
C LYS A 45 8.96 -19.23 -6.14
N ARG A 46 8.56 -20.10 -5.21
CA ARG A 46 8.31 -21.51 -5.47
C ARG A 46 7.05 -21.75 -6.30
N ASP A 47 5.92 -21.10 -5.93
CA ASP A 47 4.60 -21.43 -6.46
C ASP A 47 4.19 -20.51 -7.63
N PHE A 48 4.76 -19.30 -7.69
CA PHE A 48 4.36 -18.29 -8.67
C PHE A 48 5.53 -17.75 -9.51
N GLU A 49 6.77 -18.20 -9.29
CA GLU A 49 7.94 -17.65 -9.98
C GLU A 49 8.01 -16.12 -9.94
N CYS A 50 7.55 -15.54 -8.83
CA CYS A 50 7.48 -14.10 -8.59
C CYS A 50 8.31 -13.71 -7.40
N HIS A 51 8.72 -12.43 -7.34
CA HIS A 51 9.52 -11.89 -6.26
C HIS A 51 8.83 -10.68 -5.62
N PRO A 52 8.97 -10.47 -4.30
CA PRO A 52 8.55 -9.22 -3.69
C PRO A 52 9.35 -8.05 -4.26
N VAL A 53 8.73 -6.87 -4.32
CA VAL A 53 9.42 -5.65 -4.72
C VAL A 53 10.29 -5.15 -3.57
N ASP A 54 11.59 -4.99 -3.83
CA ASP A 54 12.57 -4.55 -2.84
C ASP A 54 12.28 -3.14 -2.33
N GLY A 55 12.47 -2.93 -1.02
CA GLY A 55 12.32 -1.63 -0.40
C GLY A 55 10.86 -1.13 -0.30
N TRP A 56 9.88 -1.93 -0.67
CA TRP A 56 8.48 -1.56 -0.55
C TRP A 56 8.03 -1.56 0.90
N LEU A 57 7.47 -0.44 1.38
CA LEU A 57 7.21 -0.21 2.80
C LEU A 57 5.72 -0.24 3.13
N SER A 58 5.41 -0.97 4.19
CA SER A 58 4.17 -0.84 4.96
C SER A 58 4.39 0.07 6.16
N HIS A 59 3.33 0.58 6.81
CA HIS A 59 3.50 1.50 7.92
C HIS A 59 2.33 1.47 8.91
N SER A 60 2.60 1.89 10.15
CA SER A 60 1.54 2.18 11.11
C SER A 60 0.85 3.50 10.78
N VAL A 61 -0.37 3.69 11.26
CA VAL A 61 -1.14 4.92 11.04
C VAL A 61 -1.55 5.49 12.39
N ALA A 62 -1.17 6.73 12.63
CA ALA A 62 -1.61 7.50 13.79
C ALA A 62 -2.47 8.69 13.36
N ARG A 63 -3.28 9.20 14.29
CA ARG A 63 -4.16 10.33 14.02
C ARG A 63 -3.35 11.60 13.75
N ASN A 64 -3.59 12.25 12.60
CA ASN A 64 -2.94 13.50 12.20
C ASN A 64 -1.40 13.46 12.16
N THR A 65 -0.81 12.29 11.96
CA THR A 65 0.64 12.11 11.88
C THR A 65 1.02 11.52 10.54
N LEU A 66 2.00 12.13 9.88
CA LEU A 66 2.59 11.61 8.63
C LEU A 66 3.82 10.74 8.90
N GLU A 67 4.48 10.95 10.01
CA GLU A 67 5.62 10.16 10.45
C GLU A 67 5.11 8.95 11.22
N ASN A 68 5.22 7.80 10.59
CA ASN A 68 4.77 6.53 11.11
C ASN A 68 5.93 5.56 11.16
N GLU A 69 5.79 4.51 11.95
CA GLU A 69 6.71 3.40 11.92
C GLU A 69 6.58 2.64 10.61
N TYR A 70 7.66 2.61 9.82
CA TYR A 70 7.74 1.88 8.56
C TYR A 70 8.38 0.52 8.76
N PHE A 71 7.90 -0.47 8.03
CA PHE A 71 8.47 -1.82 8.02
C PHE A 71 8.38 -2.45 6.63
N LEU A 72 9.26 -3.41 6.39
CA LEU A 72 9.28 -4.18 5.15
C LEU A 72 8.42 -5.44 5.34
N PRO A 73 7.30 -5.61 4.58
CA PRO A 73 6.40 -6.73 4.80
C PRO A 73 7.04 -8.11 4.52
N PHE A 74 8.09 -8.16 3.71
CA PHE A 74 8.80 -9.40 3.35
C PHE A 74 10.15 -9.61 4.05
N SER A 75 10.54 -8.72 4.96
CA SER A 75 11.81 -8.84 5.68
C SER A 75 11.65 -9.59 7.00
N SER A 76 12.57 -10.48 7.29
CA SER A 76 12.72 -11.10 8.61
C SER A 76 13.65 -10.31 9.54
N GLU A 77 14.51 -9.43 9.00
CA GLU A 77 15.50 -8.68 9.77
C GLU A 77 14.89 -7.55 10.60
N LYS A 78 13.84 -6.91 10.07
CA LYS A 78 13.11 -5.84 10.75
C LYS A 78 11.69 -6.30 11.07
N THR A 79 11.54 -6.97 12.19
CA THR A 79 10.22 -7.35 12.70
C THR A 79 9.57 -6.17 13.41
N THR A 80 8.31 -5.90 13.10
CA THR A 80 7.52 -4.90 13.81
C THR A 80 6.60 -5.57 14.82
N GLU A 81 6.59 -5.04 16.04
CA GLU A 81 5.62 -5.46 17.05
C GLU A 81 4.25 -4.87 16.73
N VAL A 82 3.26 -5.74 16.64
CA VAL A 82 1.87 -5.35 16.33
C VAL A 82 1.20 -4.79 17.57
N GLN A 83 1.15 -3.48 17.68
CA GLN A 83 0.54 -2.78 18.81
C GLN A 83 -0.98 -2.89 18.78
N ARG A 84 -1.59 -3.11 19.95
CA ARG A 84 -3.05 -3.12 20.11
C ARG A 84 -3.63 -1.72 19.89
N ASN A 85 -4.87 -1.66 19.40
CA ASN A 85 -5.63 -0.43 19.14
C ASN A 85 -4.90 0.53 18.15
N THR A 86 -4.17 -0.04 17.21
CA THR A 86 -3.42 0.68 16.19
C THR A 86 -3.89 0.25 14.80
N ALA A 87 -3.83 1.16 13.85
CA ALA A 87 -4.07 0.86 12.44
C ALA A 87 -2.73 0.72 11.71
N TYR A 88 -2.66 -0.25 10.79
CA TYR A 88 -1.50 -0.47 9.92
C TYR A 88 -1.94 -0.46 8.46
N VAL A 89 -1.21 0.20 7.61
CA VAL A 89 -1.34 0.04 6.16
C VAL A 89 -0.40 -1.09 5.76
N LEU A 90 -0.98 -2.23 5.40
CA LEU A 90 -0.25 -3.30 4.76
C LEU A 90 -0.27 -3.05 3.26
N ASP A 91 0.90 -2.91 2.68
CA ASP A 91 1.13 -2.60 1.28
C ASP A 91 2.07 -3.66 0.71
N VAL A 92 1.59 -4.42 -0.24
CA VAL A 92 2.26 -5.59 -0.80
C VAL A 92 2.40 -5.41 -2.30
N ALA A 93 3.63 -5.37 -2.78
CA ALA A 93 3.95 -5.32 -4.19
C ALA A 93 4.80 -6.53 -4.59
N VAL A 94 4.41 -7.20 -5.66
CA VAL A 94 5.04 -8.40 -6.20
C VAL A 94 5.30 -8.21 -7.68
N SER A 95 6.45 -8.67 -8.14
CA SER A 95 6.91 -8.58 -9.52
C SER A 95 7.11 -9.95 -10.16
N THR A 96 6.93 -10.01 -11.47
CA THR A 96 7.33 -11.17 -12.30
C THR A 96 8.83 -11.21 -12.56
N GLY A 97 9.55 -10.11 -12.30
CA GLY A 97 11.00 -10.01 -12.42
C GLY A 97 11.71 -10.29 -11.09
N ASP A 98 12.88 -9.67 -10.90
CA ASP A 98 13.69 -9.83 -9.69
C ASP A 98 13.30 -8.90 -8.53
N GLY A 99 12.25 -8.09 -8.69
CA GLY A 99 11.74 -7.17 -7.69
C GLY A 99 12.56 -5.88 -7.52
N LYS A 100 13.61 -5.68 -8.30
CA LYS A 100 14.50 -4.52 -8.19
C LYS A 100 13.99 -3.37 -9.04
N VAL A 101 13.38 -2.41 -8.38
CA VAL A 101 12.86 -1.20 -9.03
C VAL A 101 13.87 -0.06 -9.01
N LYS A 102 13.82 0.79 -10.04
CA LYS A 102 14.64 1.99 -10.18
C LYS A 102 13.75 3.21 -10.37
N ASP A 103 14.19 4.35 -9.84
CA ASP A 103 13.55 5.64 -10.14
C ASP A 103 13.68 5.92 -11.64
N THR A 104 12.60 6.39 -12.23
CA THR A 104 12.58 6.80 -13.65
C THR A 104 12.63 8.32 -13.75
N ASP A 105 13.06 8.81 -14.92
CA ASP A 105 12.99 10.24 -15.27
C ASP A 105 11.57 10.70 -15.63
N THR A 106 10.58 9.83 -15.45
CA THR A 106 9.18 10.13 -15.69
C THR A 106 8.73 11.27 -14.80
N ARG A 107 8.03 12.23 -15.39
CA ARG A 107 7.53 13.41 -14.69
C ARG A 107 6.63 13.01 -13.51
N VAL A 108 7.01 13.43 -12.31
CA VAL A 108 6.20 13.24 -11.11
C VAL A 108 4.95 14.13 -11.16
N ASN A 109 3.82 13.54 -10.85
CA ASN A 109 2.52 14.20 -10.83
C ASN A 109 1.80 14.11 -9.46
N VAL A 110 2.33 13.35 -8.52
CA VAL A 110 1.76 13.19 -7.18
C VAL A 110 2.74 13.71 -6.14
N PHE A 111 2.24 14.49 -5.21
CA PHE A 111 3.03 15.14 -4.17
C PHE A 111 2.31 15.08 -2.83
N ARG A 112 3.05 15.25 -1.75
CA ARG A 112 2.51 15.51 -0.42
C ARG A 112 3.22 16.68 0.24
N LYS A 113 2.51 17.40 1.12
CA LYS A 113 3.14 18.40 1.99
C LYS A 113 4.03 17.71 3.01
N THR A 114 5.20 18.28 3.25
CA THR A 114 6.10 17.88 4.34
C THR A 114 5.81 18.68 5.59
N GLY A 115 6.50 18.37 6.70
CA GLY A 115 6.49 19.20 7.91
C GLY A 115 7.42 20.41 7.85
N SER A 116 8.20 20.56 6.78
CA SER A 116 9.19 21.64 6.65
C SER A 116 8.52 23.00 6.47
N ALA A 117 8.97 24.00 7.21
CA ALA A 117 8.56 25.38 7.05
C ALA A 117 9.60 26.15 6.23
N TYR A 118 9.17 26.83 5.19
CA TYR A 118 10.01 27.69 4.36
C TYR A 118 9.20 28.86 3.83
N HIS A 119 9.78 30.06 3.85
CA HIS A 119 9.16 31.24 3.27
C HIS A 119 9.34 31.26 1.75
N LEU A 120 8.32 30.81 1.02
CA LEU A 120 8.32 30.72 -0.43
C LEU A 120 8.42 32.13 -1.07
N LYS A 121 9.40 32.31 -1.95
CA LYS A 121 9.69 33.60 -2.60
C LYS A 121 8.85 33.81 -3.85
N VAL A 122 8.55 32.75 -4.62
CA VAL A 122 7.80 32.85 -5.87
C VAL A 122 6.30 32.99 -5.61
N LYS A 123 5.65 33.96 -6.24
CA LYS A 123 4.21 34.21 -6.09
C LYS A 123 3.36 32.97 -6.44
N ALA A 124 3.76 32.23 -7.49
CA ALA A 124 3.09 31.01 -7.90
C ALA A 124 3.18 29.92 -6.80
N SER A 125 4.34 29.76 -6.17
CA SER A 125 4.57 28.79 -5.10
C SER A 125 3.70 29.07 -3.88
N ARG A 126 3.61 30.34 -3.46
CA ARG A 126 2.73 30.75 -2.35
C ARG A 126 1.26 30.46 -2.64
N ALA A 127 0.80 30.79 -3.85
CA ALA A 127 -0.59 30.55 -4.25
C ALA A 127 -0.91 29.05 -4.32
N VAL A 128 0.01 28.23 -4.82
CA VAL A 128 -0.14 26.76 -4.89
C VAL A 128 -0.15 26.16 -3.49
N MET A 129 0.76 26.59 -2.61
CA MET A 129 0.77 26.09 -1.21
C MET A 129 -0.49 26.46 -0.46
N HIS A 130 -1.00 27.67 -0.63
CA HIS A 130 -2.26 28.06 -0.02
C HIS A 130 -3.42 27.15 -0.48
N GLU A 131 -3.52 26.88 -1.79
CA GLU A 131 -4.53 25.96 -2.33
C GLU A 131 -4.38 24.55 -1.76
N ILE A 132 -3.13 24.03 -1.67
CA ILE A 132 -2.85 22.71 -1.11
C ILE A 132 -3.28 22.63 0.35
N GLU A 133 -2.96 23.63 1.15
CA GLU A 133 -3.32 23.68 2.58
C GLU A 133 -4.83 23.68 2.80
N GLN A 134 -5.55 24.45 1.99
CA GLN A 134 -7.00 24.55 2.07
C GLN A 134 -7.72 23.25 1.64
N ARG A 135 -7.24 22.58 0.60
CA ARG A 135 -7.96 21.47 -0.03
C ARG A 135 -7.49 20.09 0.40
N PHE A 136 -6.20 19.93 0.66
CA PHE A 136 -5.59 18.61 0.89
C PHE A 136 -4.93 18.48 2.26
N GLY A 137 -4.52 19.58 2.87
CA GLY A 137 -3.80 19.56 4.15
C GLY A 137 -2.53 18.70 4.07
N HIS A 138 -2.51 17.60 4.81
CA HIS A 138 -1.40 16.64 4.82
C HIS A 138 -1.57 15.47 3.85
N MET A 139 -2.72 15.36 3.18
CA MET A 139 -2.96 14.26 2.23
C MET A 139 -2.13 14.42 0.95
N ALA A 140 -1.83 13.30 0.33
CA ALA A 140 -1.25 13.30 -1.01
C ALA A 140 -2.26 13.84 -2.04
N PHE A 141 -1.77 14.55 -3.04
CA PHE A 141 -2.58 15.11 -4.11
C PHE A 141 -1.90 14.96 -5.47
N ALA A 142 -2.69 14.90 -6.52
CA ALA A 142 -2.18 14.93 -7.89
C ALA A 142 -2.21 16.36 -8.43
N MET A 143 -1.20 16.74 -9.23
CA MET A 143 -1.12 18.08 -9.84
C MET A 143 -2.40 18.45 -10.61
N ARG A 144 -3.04 17.47 -11.28
CA ARG A 144 -4.30 17.69 -12.02
C ARG A 144 -5.48 18.16 -11.16
N GLN A 145 -5.40 17.98 -9.85
CA GLN A 145 -6.44 18.40 -8.91
C GLN A 145 -6.33 19.88 -8.54
N LEU A 146 -5.21 20.55 -8.84
CA LEU A 146 -5.03 21.97 -8.59
C LEU A 146 -5.77 22.79 -9.66
N SER A 147 -6.32 23.93 -9.24
CA SER A 147 -7.23 24.76 -10.04
C SER A 147 -6.56 25.34 -11.30
N ASN A 148 -5.28 25.71 -11.22
CA ASN A 148 -4.54 26.29 -12.34
C ASN A 148 -3.28 25.48 -12.63
N GLN A 149 -3.31 24.72 -13.72
CA GLN A 149 -2.23 23.80 -14.10
C GLN A 149 -0.91 24.51 -14.43
N THR A 150 -0.96 25.66 -15.10
CA THR A 150 0.24 26.44 -15.45
C THR A 150 0.91 26.96 -14.18
N ARG A 151 0.12 27.57 -13.29
CA ARG A 151 0.63 28.06 -12.01
C ARG A 151 1.14 26.93 -11.14
N ALA A 152 0.45 25.78 -11.12
CA ALA A 152 0.85 24.59 -10.39
C ALA A 152 2.24 24.09 -10.82
N ARG A 153 2.48 24.00 -12.14
CA ARG A 153 3.77 23.57 -12.70
C ARG A 153 4.91 24.49 -12.27
N MET A 154 4.69 25.80 -12.28
CA MET A 154 5.70 26.77 -11.86
C MET A 154 5.92 26.76 -10.36
N GLY A 155 4.84 26.72 -9.59
CA GLY A 155 4.89 26.83 -8.12
C GLY A 155 5.47 25.60 -7.44
N VAL A 156 5.20 24.40 -7.94
CA VAL A 156 5.68 23.13 -7.37
C VAL A 156 7.21 23.04 -7.42
N ILE A 157 7.87 23.63 -8.40
CA ILE A 157 9.34 23.55 -8.56
C ILE A 157 10.05 24.08 -7.29
N GLU A 158 9.76 25.31 -6.86
CA GLU A 158 10.34 25.87 -5.64
C GLU A 158 9.96 25.03 -4.40
N CYS A 159 8.70 24.62 -4.30
CA CYS A 159 8.22 23.84 -3.16
C CYS A 159 8.97 22.52 -2.99
N VAL A 160 9.29 21.84 -4.10
CA VAL A 160 10.08 20.59 -4.07
C VAL A 160 11.56 20.89 -3.79
N GLN A 161 12.15 21.88 -4.42
CA GLN A 161 13.55 22.29 -4.18
C GLN A 161 13.79 22.69 -2.71
N LYS A 162 12.80 23.31 -2.08
CA LYS A 162 12.85 23.72 -0.67
C LYS A 162 12.28 22.67 0.29
N GLN A 163 12.02 21.46 -0.22
CA GLN A 163 11.53 20.32 0.57
C GLN A 163 10.22 20.59 1.33
N VAL A 164 9.42 21.59 0.91
CA VAL A 164 8.09 21.86 1.44
C VAL A 164 7.07 20.85 0.89
N LEU A 165 7.33 20.36 -0.33
CA LEU A 165 6.61 19.26 -0.97
C LEU A 165 7.57 18.10 -1.23
N SER A 166 7.11 16.89 -0.92
CA SER A 166 7.80 15.64 -1.25
C SER A 166 7.14 15.01 -2.48
N PRO A 167 7.88 14.75 -3.57
CA PRO A 167 7.37 14.05 -4.73
C PRO A 167 7.26 12.55 -4.48
N TYR A 168 6.23 11.91 -5.01
CA TYR A 168 6.15 10.46 -5.17
C TYR A 168 6.80 10.08 -6.49
N ARG A 169 8.04 9.61 -6.43
CA ARG A 169 8.80 9.23 -7.62
C ARG A 169 8.15 8.05 -8.33
N VAL A 170 8.26 8.02 -9.65
CA VAL A 170 7.82 6.90 -10.46
C VAL A 170 8.93 5.87 -10.50
N GLN A 171 8.62 4.67 -10.06
CA GLN A 171 9.54 3.55 -10.07
C GLN A 171 9.11 2.53 -11.11
N GLN A 172 10.08 1.91 -11.75
CA GLN A 172 9.87 0.90 -12.76
C GLN A 172 10.91 -0.21 -12.61
N GLU A 173 10.50 -1.42 -12.87
CA GLU A 173 11.39 -2.56 -13.08
C GLU A 173 11.77 -2.69 -14.56
N LYS A 174 12.40 -3.79 -14.95
CA LYS A 174 12.73 -4.09 -16.34
C LYS A 174 11.48 -4.00 -17.22
N GLU A 175 11.62 -3.50 -18.44
CA GLU A 175 10.53 -3.12 -19.34
C GLU A 175 9.51 -4.24 -19.61
N SER A 176 9.94 -5.49 -19.60
CA SER A 176 9.07 -6.67 -19.85
C SER A 176 8.37 -7.21 -18.61
N GLU A 177 8.66 -6.67 -17.42
CA GLU A 177 8.17 -7.22 -16.18
C GLU A 177 6.94 -6.47 -15.66
N LEU A 178 6.10 -7.17 -14.92
CA LEU A 178 4.84 -6.66 -14.41
C LEU A 178 4.87 -6.64 -12.88
N ILE A 179 4.29 -5.59 -12.31
CA ILE A 179 4.12 -5.46 -10.87
C ILE A 179 2.63 -5.42 -10.54
N ALA A 180 2.21 -6.26 -9.60
CA ALA A 180 0.88 -6.19 -8.99
C ALA A 180 1.01 -5.73 -7.53
N ARG A 181 0.07 -4.89 -7.09
CA ARG A 181 0.05 -4.30 -5.76
C ARG A 181 -1.32 -4.44 -5.11
N PHE A 182 -1.32 -4.90 -3.86
CA PHE A 182 -2.50 -4.90 -2.99
C PHE A 182 -2.21 -4.14 -1.71
N MET A 183 -3.17 -3.31 -1.30
CA MET A 183 -3.02 -2.49 -0.11
C MET A 183 -4.34 -2.45 0.67
N THR A 184 -4.27 -2.57 1.98
CA THR A 184 -5.40 -2.33 2.88
C THR A 184 -4.96 -1.76 4.22
N THR A 185 -5.88 -1.13 4.92
CA THR A 185 -5.68 -0.75 6.31
C THR A 185 -6.16 -1.89 7.22
N LEU A 186 -5.26 -2.43 8.03
CA LEU A 186 -5.55 -3.41 9.07
C LEU A 186 -5.84 -2.69 10.38
N LEU A 187 -7.02 -2.92 10.94
CA LEU A 187 -7.41 -2.41 12.25
C LEU A 187 -7.08 -3.46 13.30
N VAL A 188 -6.02 -3.23 14.06
CA VAL A 188 -5.63 -4.07 15.18
C VAL A 188 -6.40 -3.63 16.41
N LEU A 189 -7.32 -4.47 16.86
CA LEU A 189 -8.13 -4.25 18.05
C LEU A 189 -7.49 -4.95 19.25
N LYS A 190 -8.14 -4.88 20.42
CA LYS A 190 -7.63 -5.50 21.65
C LYS A 190 -7.35 -7.01 21.49
N ASN A 191 -8.26 -7.75 20.82
CA ASN A 191 -8.22 -9.21 20.73
C ASN A 191 -8.31 -9.76 19.30
N ASN A 192 -8.41 -8.93 18.28
CA ASN A 192 -8.50 -9.38 16.89
C ASN A 192 -7.96 -8.34 15.92
N VAL A 193 -7.77 -8.77 14.69
CA VAL A 193 -7.38 -7.91 13.56
C VAL A 193 -8.41 -8.07 12.46
N ARG A 194 -8.73 -6.98 11.79
CA ARG A 194 -9.60 -6.99 10.62
C ARG A 194 -9.17 -5.95 9.60
N PRO A 195 -9.27 -6.22 8.31
CA PRO A 195 -9.10 -5.21 7.29
C PRO A 195 -10.25 -4.20 7.34
N ALA A 196 -9.95 -2.93 7.10
CA ALA A 196 -10.96 -1.88 6.96
C ALA A 196 -11.83 -2.11 5.72
N VAL A 197 -11.22 -2.61 4.64
CA VAL A 197 -11.89 -3.02 3.41
C VAL A 197 -11.52 -4.47 3.10
N HIS A 198 -12.51 -5.28 2.80
CA HIS A 198 -12.28 -6.64 2.33
C HIS A 198 -12.00 -6.62 0.83
N ILE A 199 -10.81 -7.04 0.46
CA ILE A 199 -10.42 -7.22 -0.92
C ILE A 199 -10.63 -8.69 -1.28
N ASN A 200 -11.53 -8.94 -2.22
CA ASN A 200 -11.74 -10.24 -2.83
C ASN A 200 -11.57 -10.11 -4.33
N ILE A 201 -10.96 -11.11 -4.94
CA ILE A 201 -10.87 -11.24 -6.39
C ILE A 201 -11.58 -12.53 -6.82
N ASP A 202 -12.24 -12.48 -7.94
CA ASP A 202 -12.77 -13.69 -8.57
C ASP A 202 -11.61 -14.42 -9.26
N GLN A 203 -11.16 -15.51 -8.63
CA GLN A 203 -10.03 -16.28 -9.16
C GLN A 203 -10.35 -17.02 -10.46
N SER A 204 -11.63 -17.19 -10.80
CA SER A 204 -12.06 -17.88 -12.02
C SER A 204 -11.71 -17.11 -13.30
N ILE A 205 -11.49 -15.81 -13.21
CA ILE A 205 -11.11 -14.96 -14.35
C ILE A 205 -9.61 -15.01 -14.68
N PHE A 206 -8.80 -15.69 -13.86
CA PHE A 206 -7.36 -15.80 -14.07
C PHE A 206 -7.00 -17.19 -14.63
N ASN A 207 -6.50 -17.19 -15.85
CA ASN A 207 -6.03 -18.42 -16.50
C ASN A 207 -4.52 -18.54 -16.34
N THR A 208 -4.09 -19.30 -15.32
CA THR A 208 -2.67 -19.58 -15.06
C THR A 208 -2.50 -20.96 -14.43
N GLN A 209 -1.34 -21.57 -14.67
CA GLN A 209 -0.95 -22.83 -14.04
C GLN A 209 -0.39 -22.62 -12.62
N HIS A 210 0.01 -21.39 -12.29
CA HIS A 210 0.58 -21.05 -10.99
C HIS A 210 -0.51 -20.95 -9.92
N LYS A 211 -0.40 -21.80 -8.90
CA LYS A 211 -1.34 -21.86 -7.77
C LYS A 211 -0.59 -22.15 -6.49
N LEU A 212 -1.14 -21.69 -5.38
CA LEU A 212 -0.62 -22.04 -4.07
C LEU A 212 -0.68 -23.55 -3.87
N SER A 213 0.46 -24.17 -3.58
CA SER A 213 0.61 -25.62 -3.49
C SER A 213 0.35 -26.19 -2.10
N ASP A 214 0.62 -25.40 -1.03
CA ASP A 214 0.52 -25.86 0.36
C ASP A 214 -0.92 -25.76 0.88
N PRO A 215 -1.58 -26.89 1.25
CA PRO A 215 -2.94 -26.89 1.79
C PRO A 215 -3.10 -26.07 3.07
N SER A 216 -2.07 -25.97 3.89
CA SER A 216 -2.12 -25.20 5.16
C SER A 216 -2.20 -23.69 4.88
N LEU A 217 -1.50 -23.22 3.86
CA LEU A 217 -1.54 -21.83 3.40
C LEU A 217 -2.86 -21.51 2.71
N ILE A 218 -3.40 -22.45 1.92
CA ILE A 218 -4.73 -22.33 1.31
C ILE A 218 -5.79 -22.14 2.40
N ALA A 219 -5.79 -23.01 3.40
CA ALA A 219 -6.72 -22.90 4.54
C ALA A 219 -6.56 -21.57 5.30
N THR A 220 -5.35 -21.01 5.31
CA THR A 220 -5.08 -19.73 5.96
C THR A 220 -5.68 -18.56 5.18
N ILE A 221 -5.50 -18.51 3.85
CA ILE A 221 -6.07 -17.43 3.02
C ILE A 221 -7.60 -17.49 2.94
N GLU A 222 -8.19 -18.67 3.04
CA GLU A 222 -9.64 -18.85 3.03
C GLU A 222 -10.31 -18.50 4.37
N ARG A 223 -9.54 -18.43 5.45
CA ARG A 223 -10.06 -18.09 6.77
C ARG A 223 -10.71 -16.71 6.75
N PRO A 224 -11.97 -16.58 7.19
CA PRO A 224 -12.65 -15.30 7.23
C PRO A 224 -12.09 -14.41 8.35
N PHE A 225 -11.96 -13.12 8.09
CA PHE A 225 -11.68 -12.14 9.14
C PHE A 225 -12.87 -11.95 10.07
N PRO A 226 -12.64 -11.65 11.36
CA PRO A 226 -13.71 -11.40 12.33
C PRO A 226 -14.63 -10.27 11.88
N LYS A 227 -15.93 -10.54 11.80
CA LYS A 227 -16.94 -9.53 11.47
C LYS A 227 -17.15 -8.54 12.63
N ARG A 228 -17.51 -7.30 12.33
CA ARG A 228 -17.94 -6.32 13.34
C ARG A 228 -19.22 -6.85 14.02
N LYS A 229 -19.19 -7.06 15.34
CA LYS A 229 -20.43 -7.28 16.08
C LYS A 229 -21.30 -6.02 15.93
N LYS A 230 -22.47 -6.15 15.33
CA LYS A 230 -23.48 -5.09 15.37
C LYS A 230 -23.91 -4.93 16.82
N ASN A 231 -23.64 -3.79 17.45
CA ASN A 231 -24.24 -3.48 18.73
C ASN A 231 -25.79 -3.52 18.50
N LYS A 232 -26.47 -4.43 19.16
CA LYS A 232 -27.93 -4.32 19.28
C LYS A 232 -28.19 -2.96 19.93
N LYS A 233 -28.81 -2.03 19.21
CA LYS A 233 -29.37 -0.83 19.83
C LYS A 233 -30.26 -1.33 20.94
N GLN A 234 -29.94 -1.01 22.19
CA GLN A 234 -30.91 -1.09 23.26
C GLN A 234 -32.00 -0.10 22.86
N THR A 235 -33.14 -0.63 22.44
CA THR A 235 -34.38 0.11 22.37
C THR A 235 -34.77 0.37 23.83
N THR A 236 -34.38 1.52 24.35
CA THR A 236 -35.05 2.10 25.51
C THR A 236 -36.41 2.55 24.98
N ASN A 237 -37.42 1.74 25.29
CA ASN A 237 -38.80 2.19 25.23
C ASN A 237 -39.00 3.26 26.29
N PRO A 238 -39.82 4.27 26.00
CA PRO A 238 -40.14 5.38 26.90
C PRO A 238 -40.94 4.94 28.13
#